data_ad19078474fe4fc19fca7739cbc7c774
#
_entry.id   ad19078474fe4fc19fca7739cbc7c774
#
_cell.length_a   1.000
_cell.length_b   1.000
_cell.length_c   1.000
_cell.angle_alpha   90.00
_cell.angle_beta   90.00
_cell.angle_gamma   90.00
#
_symmetry.space_group_name_H-M   'P 1'
#
loop_
_entity.id
_entity.type
_entity.pdbx_description
1 polymer ?
#
loop_
_entity_poly.entity_id
_entity_poly.type
_entity_poly.pdbx_seq_one_letter_code
_entity_poly.pdbx_strand_id
1 'polypeptide(L)'
;MVEAHLDLAKKAASMIYPRVRDHVEYDELVAYANAGLAEAAQRYEPDRGASFQTFAWYRVQGSIIDGLRRASNLPRRVWQKLVALRAASEYLENRAERDAGAAQRGTAPPEGADALDAMKAALSAIRTMYVTSLEAMREGGFDAADAAPAADERLETGRLSQKLRKALESLPERERALVTKHYWEGKNLLEAGAELGISKSWASRLHAQAVERLRTIVDGTADADT
;
A
#
# COMPACT_ATOMS: atom_id res chain seq x y z
N MET A 1 9.15 16.60 -19.96
CA MET A 1 8.91 15.35 -19.20
C MET A 1 7.47 15.27 -18.69
N VAL A 2 6.98 16.25 -17.92
CA VAL A 2 5.60 16.23 -17.38
C VAL A 2 4.53 16.12 -18.48
N GLU A 3 4.60 16.98 -19.49
CA GLU A 3 3.61 17.01 -20.59
C GLU A 3 3.47 15.66 -21.33
N ALA A 4 4.57 14.94 -21.51
CA ALA A 4 4.57 13.64 -22.18
C ALA A 4 3.92 12.52 -21.34
N HIS A 5 3.61 12.78 -20.06
CA HIS A 5 3.07 11.78 -19.12
C HIS A 5 1.78 12.23 -18.44
N LEU A 6 1.09 13.24 -18.97
CA LEU A 6 -0.21 13.68 -18.45
C LEU A 6 -1.27 12.55 -18.45
N ASP A 7 -1.17 11.64 -19.42
CA ASP A 7 -2.06 10.46 -19.49
C ASP A 7 -1.86 9.52 -18.30
N LEU A 8 -0.65 9.46 -17.72
CA LEU A 8 -0.40 8.68 -16.50
C LEU A 8 -1.19 9.24 -15.32
N ALA A 9 -1.23 10.56 -15.18
CA ALA A 9 -1.99 11.25 -14.14
C ALA A 9 -3.49 10.98 -14.27
N LYS A 10 -4.03 11.11 -15.50
CA LYS A 10 -5.44 10.82 -15.78
C LYS A 10 -5.79 9.35 -15.52
N LYS A 11 -4.91 8.43 -15.90
CA LYS A 11 -5.09 6.99 -15.65
C LYS A 11 -5.14 6.69 -14.15
N ALA A 12 -4.25 7.27 -13.36
CA ALA A 12 -4.25 7.10 -11.90
C ALA A 12 -5.52 7.67 -11.26
N ALA A 13 -5.96 8.86 -11.68
CA ALA A 13 -7.21 9.46 -11.24
C ALA A 13 -8.42 8.57 -11.58
N SER A 14 -8.49 8.05 -12.80
CA SER A 14 -9.58 7.16 -13.25
C SER A 14 -9.65 5.85 -12.46
N MET A 15 -8.54 5.32 -11.99
CA MET A 15 -8.52 4.10 -11.15
C MET A 15 -9.07 4.35 -9.74
N ILE A 16 -8.86 5.55 -9.19
CA ILE A 16 -9.30 5.89 -7.83
C ILE A 16 -10.73 6.42 -7.83
N TYR A 17 -11.12 7.15 -8.87
CA TYR A 17 -12.42 7.83 -8.99
C TYR A 17 -13.65 6.97 -8.64
N PRO A 18 -13.80 5.72 -9.14
CA PRO A 18 -14.97 4.89 -8.82
C PRO A 18 -15.17 4.64 -7.31
N ARG A 19 -14.12 4.80 -6.51
CA ARG A 19 -14.16 4.58 -5.05
C ARG A 19 -14.57 5.82 -4.26
N VAL A 20 -14.46 6.99 -4.88
CA VAL A 20 -14.62 8.30 -4.21
C VAL A 20 -15.59 9.25 -4.93
N ARG A 21 -16.15 8.84 -6.07
CA ARG A 21 -17.00 9.68 -6.95
C ARG A 21 -18.18 10.35 -6.27
N ASP A 22 -18.69 9.75 -5.18
CA ASP A 22 -19.82 10.29 -4.42
C ASP A 22 -19.39 11.41 -3.47
N HIS A 23 -18.08 11.69 -3.39
CA HIS A 23 -17.50 12.63 -2.42
C HIS A 23 -16.53 13.63 -3.04
N VAL A 24 -16.03 13.38 -4.25
CA VAL A 24 -14.94 14.16 -4.88
C VAL A 24 -15.13 14.21 -6.39
N GLU A 25 -14.95 15.36 -6.98
CA GLU A 25 -15.01 15.56 -8.43
C GLU A 25 -13.77 14.97 -9.13
N TYR A 26 -13.95 14.48 -10.36
CA TYR A 26 -12.87 13.87 -11.13
C TYR A 26 -11.71 14.83 -11.39
N ASP A 27 -12.02 16.08 -11.70
CA ASP A 27 -11.02 17.12 -12.01
C ASP A 27 -10.14 17.43 -10.79
N GLU A 28 -10.68 17.31 -9.59
CA GLU A 28 -9.92 17.46 -8.35
C GLU A 28 -8.89 16.34 -8.19
N LEU A 29 -9.27 15.10 -8.50
CA LEU A 29 -8.32 13.96 -8.51
C LEU A 29 -7.23 14.16 -9.57
N VAL A 30 -7.59 14.67 -10.75
CA VAL A 30 -6.62 14.99 -11.81
C VAL A 30 -5.66 16.09 -11.36
N ALA A 31 -6.14 17.10 -10.63
CA ALA A 31 -5.28 18.13 -10.07
C ALA A 31 -4.26 17.57 -9.07
N TYR A 32 -4.68 16.70 -8.15
CA TYR A 32 -3.77 16.01 -7.24
C TYR A 32 -2.78 15.10 -7.98
N ALA A 33 -3.25 14.40 -9.02
CA ALA A 33 -2.40 13.55 -9.86
C ALA A 33 -1.31 14.36 -10.58
N ASN A 34 -1.69 15.50 -11.16
CA ASN A 34 -0.75 16.40 -11.84
C ASN A 34 0.28 16.98 -10.88
N ALA A 35 -0.10 17.34 -9.65
CA ALA A 35 0.83 17.77 -8.62
C ALA A 35 1.86 16.67 -8.29
N GLY A 36 1.41 15.42 -8.16
CA GLY A 36 2.29 14.26 -7.94
C GLY A 36 3.22 13.99 -9.13
N LEU A 37 2.73 14.18 -10.36
CA LEU A 37 3.54 14.04 -11.57
C LEU A 37 4.64 15.11 -11.66
N ALA A 38 4.30 16.35 -11.29
CA ALA A 38 5.28 17.44 -11.23
C ALA A 38 6.35 17.19 -10.17
N GLU A 39 5.96 16.72 -8.98
CA GLU A 39 6.89 16.32 -7.92
C GLU A 39 7.80 15.17 -8.37
N ALA A 40 7.22 14.17 -9.05
CA ALA A 40 7.99 13.06 -9.60
C ALA A 40 9.05 13.54 -10.61
N ALA A 41 8.68 14.46 -11.49
CA ALA A 41 9.62 14.99 -12.48
C ALA A 41 10.80 15.76 -11.86
N GLN A 42 10.59 16.42 -10.72
CA GLN A 42 11.64 17.12 -9.99
C GLN A 42 12.60 16.19 -9.22
N ARG A 43 12.11 15.00 -8.83
CA ARG A 43 12.86 14.07 -7.98
C ARG A 43 13.40 12.85 -8.71
N TYR A 44 13.06 12.71 -9.99
CA TYR A 44 13.48 11.56 -10.76
C TYR A 44 14.98 11.60 -11.07
N GLU A 45 15.65 10.52 -10.75
CA GLU A 45 17.08 10.29 -11.03
C GLU A 45 17.19 9.10 -12.00
N PRO A 46 17.56 9.33 -13.29
CA PRO A 46 17.64 8.25 -14.30
C PRO A 46 18.59 7.12 -13.93
N ASP A 47 19.62 7.43 -13.17
CA ASP A 47 20.68 6.48 -12.80
C ASP A 47 20.26 5.46 -11.75
N ARG A 48 19.05 5.55 -11.19
CA ARG A 48 18.52 4.59 -10.22
C ARG A 48 17.86 3.36 -10.84
N GLY A 49 17.88 3.20 -12.17
CA GLY A 49 17.48 2.00 -12.88
C GLY A 49 15.98 1.81 -13.09
N ALA A 50 15.10 2.56 -12.42
CA ALA A 50 13.66 2.55 -12.69
C ALA A 50 13.29 3.51 -13.81
N SER A 51 12.33 3.17 -14.69
CA SER A 51 11.81 4.10 -15.67
C SER A 51 11.06 5.25 -14.99
N PHE A 52 11.07 6.45 -15.62
CA PHE A 52 10.28 7.57 -15.12
C PHE A 52 8.80 7.21 -14.92
N GLN A 53 8.23 6.47 -15.84
CA GLN A 53 6.83 6.06 -15.76
C GLN A 53 6.55 5.20 -14.51
N THR A 54 7.42 4.25 -14.19
CA THR A 54 7.29 3.42 -12.98
C THR A 54 7.43 4.26 -11.71
N PHE A 55 8.45 5.11 -11.66
CA PHE A 55 8.68 6.01 -10.52
C PHE A 55 7.52 6.99 -10.32
N ALA A 56 7.06 7.64 -11.39
CA ALA A 56 5.98 8.62 -11.34
C ALA A 56 4.64 8.00 -10.97
N TRP A 57 4.37 6.74 -11.37
CA TRP A 57 3.12 6.06 -11.07
C TRP A 57 2.80 6.03 -9.58
N TYR A 58 3.74 5.59 -8.76
CA TYR A 58 3.57 5.51 -7.31
C TYR A 58 3.47 6.88 -6.65
N ARG A 59 4.22 7.86 -7.14
CA ARG A 59 4.17 9.25 -6.65
C ARG A 59 2.83 9.91 -6.94
N VAL A 60 2.31 9.71 -8.13
CA VAL A 60 0.99 10.21 -8.55
C VAL A 60 -0.12 9.62 -7.69
N GLN A 61 -0.14 8.31 -7.48
CA GLN A 61 -1.13 7.67 -6.61
C GLN A 61 -1.04 8.18 -5.17
N GLY A 62 0.16 8.29 -4.62
CA GLY A 62 0.39 8.84 -3.29
C GLY A 62 -0.12 10.27 -3.17
N SER A 63 0.14 11.12 -4.15
CA SER A 63 -0.32 12.52 -4.18
C SER A 63 -1.84 12.64 -4.22
N ILE A 64 -2.54 11.79 -4.98
CA ILE A 64 -4.01 11.76 -4.99
C ILE A 64 -4.53 11.42 -3.59
N ILE A 65 -4.01 10.39 -2.94
CA ILE A 65 -4.46 9.96 -1.62
C ILE A 65 -4.16 11.01 -0.56
N ASP A 66 -3.00 11.67 -0.62
CA ASP A 66 -2.64 12.78 0.27
C ASP A 66 -3.51 14.02 0.04
N GLY A 67 -3.87 14.30 -1.21
CA GLY A 67 -4.83 15.37 -1.56
C GLY A 67 -6.21 15.09 -0.97
N LEU A 68 -6.74 13.90 -1.20
CA LEU A 68 -8.02 13.44 -0.64
C LEU A 68 -8.07 13.53 0.87
N ARG A 69 -6.97 13.19 1.55
CA ARG A 69 -6.88 13.26 3.00
C ARG A 69 -7.00 14.70 3.53
N ARG A 70 -6.46 15.67 2.79
CA ARG A 70 -6.44 17.08 3.21
C ARG A 70 -7.75 17.81 2.91
N ALA A 71 -8.39 17.46 1.79
CA ALA A 71 -9.47 18.24 1.22
C ALA A 71 -10.86 17.66 1.44
N SER A 72 -10.99 16.34 1.71
CA SER A 72 -12.30 15.69 1.75
C SER A 72 -12.59 15.00 3.09
N ASN A 73 -13.86 15.15 3.54
CA ASN A 73 -14.43 14.41 4.67
C ASN A 73 -14.92 13.02 4.19
N LEU A 74 -14.00 12.19 3.72
CA LEU A 74 -14.35 10.86 3.24
C LEU A 74 -14.86 9.98 4.39
N PRO A 75 -15.93 9.20 4.17
CA PRO A 75 -16.36 8.19 5.12
C PRO A 75 -15.21 7.25 5.48
N ARG A 76 -15.15 6.84 6.76
CA ARG A 76 -14.06 6.01 7.29
C ARG A 76 -13.79 4.76 6.43
N ARG A 77 -14.84 4.09 5.94
CA ARG A 77 -14.73 2.91 5.06
C ARG A 77 -14.04 3.19 3.73
N VAL A 78 -14.33 4.35 3.12
CA VAL A 78 -13.70 4.77 1.87
C VAL A 78 -12.22 5.07 2.12
N TRP A 79 -11.96 5.79 3.20
CA TRP A 79 -10.60 6.11 3.63
C TRP A 79 -9.74 4.87 3.87
N GLN A 80 -10.26 3.85 4.57
CA GLN A 80 -9.51 2.62 4.83
C GLN A 80 -9.15 1.85 3.55
N LYS A 81 -10.04 1.82 2.55
CA LYS A 81 -9.72 1.26 1.23
C LYS A 81 -8.58 2.02 0.54
N LEU A 82 -8.54 3.35 0.69
CA LEU A 82 -7.45 4.17 0.16
C LEU A 82 -6.13 3.94 0.91
N VAL A 83 -6.18 3.74 2.22
CA VAL A 83 -5.01 3.37 3.04
C VAL A 83 -4.42 2.04 2.58
N ALA A 84 -5.26 1.02 2.37
CA ALA A 84 -4.80 -0.28 1.85
C ALA A 84 -4.17 -0.15 0.46
N LEU A 85 -4.79 0.64 -0.44
CA LEU A 85 -4.26 0.90 -1.79
C LEU A 85 -2.91 1.61 -1.72
N ARG A 86 -2.78 2.59 -0.83
CA ARG A 86 -1.53 3.32 -0.62
C ARG A 86 -0.44 2.41 -0.09
N ALA A 87 -0.74 1.61 0.94
CA ALA A 87 0.23 0.67 1.50
C ALA A 87 0.75 -0.31 0.45
N ALA A 88 -0.16 -0.84 -0.39
CA ALA A 88 0.22 -1.71 -1.50
C ALA A 88 1.12 -0.99 -2.52
N SER A 89 0.80 0.26 -2.86
CA SER A 89 1.61 1.05 -3.79
C SER A 89 3.01 1.34 -3.24
N GLU A 90 3.12 1.76 -1.97
CA GLU A 90 4.40 2.01 -1.31
C GLU A 90 5.24 0.73 -1.16
N TYR A 91 4.60 -0.41 -0.89
CA TYR A 91 5.28 -1.70 -0.85
C TYR A 91 5.87 -2.08 -2.23
N LEU A 92 5.10 -1.91 -3.30
CA LEU A 92 5.54 -2.20 -4.66
C LEU A 92 6.63 -1.24 -5.15
N GLU A 93 6.54 0.06 -4.78
CA GLU A 93 7.59 1.05 -5.05
C GLU A 93 8.92 0.61 -4.42
N ASN A 94 8.91 0.30 -3.11
CA ASN A 94 10.10 -0.17 -2.40
C ASN A 94 10.67 -1.45 -2.98
N ARG A 95 9.81 -2.35 -3.46
CA ARG A 95 10.25 -3.59 -4.11
C ARG A 95 10.93 -3.28 -5.44
N ALA A 96 10.31 -2.45 -6.29
CA ALA A 96 10.87 -2.05 -7.57
C ALA A 96 12.24 -1.34 -7.42
N GLU A 97 12.38 -0.46 -6.40
CA GLU A 97 13.66 0.19 -6.08
C GLU A 97 14.74 -0.82 -5.67
N ARG A 98 14.39 -1.83 -4.87
CA ARG A 98 15.32 -2.90 -4.47
C ARG A 98 15.77 -3.75 -5.65
N ASP A 99 14.82 -4.13 -6.52
CA ASP A 99 15.09 -4.96 -7.70
C ASP A 99 15.97 -4.20 -8.70
N ALA A 100 15.68 -2.89 -8.93
CA ALA A 100 16.53 -2.02 -9.75
C ALA A 100 17.96 -1.87 -9.18
N GLY A 101 18.08 -1.66 -7.86
CA GLY A 101 19.38 -1.59 -7.19
C GLY A 101 20.16 -2.92 -7.21
N ALA A 102 19.46 -4.06 -7.21
CA ALA A 102 20.08 -5.37 -7.38
C ALA A 102 20.61 -5.57 -8.81
N ALA A 103 19.83 -5.19 -9.82
CA ALA A 103 20.24 -5.22 -11.22
C ALA A 103 21.50 -4.36 -11.48
N GLN A 104 21.58 -3.15 -10.91
CA GLN A 104 22.76 -2.30 -11.01
C GLN A 104 24.03 -2.90 -10.38
N ARG A 105 23.88 -3.74 -9.35
CA ARG A 105 25.00 -4.46 -8.70
C ARG A 105 25.35 -5.76 -9.40
N GLY A 106 24.75 -6.07 -10.56
CA GLY A 106 24.99 -7.29 -11.31
C GLY A 106 24.36 -8.55 -10.71
N THR A 107 23.47 -8.40 -9.74
CA THR A 107 22.61 -9.48 -9.26
C THR A 107 21.41 -9.56 -10.20
N ALA A 108 21.34 -10.62 -11.00
CA ALA A 108 20.25 -10.79 -11.95
C ALA A 108 18.88 -10.75 -11.23
N PRO A 109 17.86 -10.08 -11.81
CA PRO A 109 16.50 -10.22 -11.32
C PRO A 109 16.06 -11.68 -11.43
N PRO A 110 15.13 -12.15 -10.57
CA PRO A 110 14.66 -13.52 -10.60
C PRO A 110 14.04 -13.85 -11.97
N GLU A 111 14.46 -14.96 -12.57
CA GLU A 111 13.95 -15.44 -13.85
C GLU A 111 13.10 -16.70 -13.66
N GLY A 112 12.09 -16.89 -14.51
CA GLY A 112 11.29 -18.12 -14.56
C GLY A 112 10.53 -18.41 -13.26
N ALA A 113 10.81 -19.54 -12.61
CA ALA A 113 10.13 -19.99 -11.38
C ALA A 113 10.30 -18.99 -10.23
N ASP A 114 11.48 -18.39 -10.08
CA ASP A 114 11.77 -17.39 -9.06
C ASP A 114 10.93 -16.11 -9.27
N ALA A 115 10.68 -15.71 -10.52
CA ALA A 115 9.83 -14.58 -10.85
C ALA A 115 8.35 -14.85 -10.49
N LEU A 116 7.87 -16.07 -10.70
CA LEU A 116 6.53 -16.49 -10.32
C LEU A 116 6.36 -16.48 -8.79
N ASP A 117 7.32 -17.01 -8.06
CA ASP A 117 7.29 -17.04 -6.60
C ASP A 117 7.41 -15.64 -6.02
N ALA A 118 8.22 -14.78 -6.63
CA ALA A 118 8.30 -13.37 -6.31
C ALA A 118 6.96 -12.64 -6.52
N MET A 119 6.22 -12.99 -7.58
CA MET A 119 4.88 -12.44 -7.85
C MET A 119 3.85 -12.95 -6.84
N LYS A 120 3.84 -14.24 -6.51
CA LYS A 120 2.97 -14.82 -5.48
C LYS A 120 3.22 -14.16 -4.12
N ALA A 121 4.48 -13.97 -3.73
CA ALA A 121 4.84 -13.28 -2.50
C ALA A 121 4.32 -11.83 -2.47
N ALA A 122 4.42 -11.10 -3.58
CA ALA A 122 3.87 -9.74 -3.68
C ALA A 122 2.36 -9.70 -3.54
N LEU A 123 1.63 -10.62 -4.21
CA LEU A 123 0.18 -10.73 -4.10
C LEU A 123 -0.25 -11.09 -2.68
N SER A 124 0.45 -12.02 -2.03
CA SER A 124 0.20 -12.38 -0.63
C SER A 124 0.44 -11.21 0.32
N ALA A 125 1.51 -10.42 0.12
CA ALA A 125 1.76 -9.22 0.91
C ALA A 125 0.65 -8.16 0.74
N ILE A 126 0.18 -7.94 -0.50
CA ILE A 126 -0.94 -7.04 -0.80
C ILE A 126 -2.22 -7.54 -0.12
N ARG A 127 -2.50 -8.85 -0.17
CA ARG A 127 -3.62 -9.46 0.54
C ARG A 127 -3.53 -9.21 2.04
N THR A 128 -2.36 -9.40 2.64
CA THR A 128 -2.11 -9.15 4.07
C THR A 128 -2.39 -7.68 4.42
N MET A 129 -1.89 -6.72 3.63
CA MET A 129 -2.17 -5.30 3.84
C MET A 129 -3.66 -4.97 3.75
N TYR A 130 -4.36 -5.57 2.77
CA TYR A 130 -5.80 -5.39 2.62
C TYR A 130 -6.57 -5.91 3.84
N VAL A 131 -6.24 -7.12 4.32
CA VAL A 131 -6.88 -7.70 5.50
C VAL A 131 -6.55 -6.91 6.76
N THR A 132 -5.31 -6.41 6.90
CA THR A 132 -4.93 -5.51 8.01
C THR A 132 -5.79 -4.24 8.01
N SER A 133 -6.03 -3.66 6.85
CA SER A 133 -6.90 -2.49 6.69
C SER A 133 -8.36 -2.80 7.04
N LEU A 134 -8.88 -3.98 6.63
CA LEU A 134 -10.22 -4.43 6.99
C LEU A 134 -10.35 -4.64 8.50
N GLU A 135 -9.35 -5.21 9.14
CA GLU A 135 -9.35 -5.44 10.58
C GLU A 135 -9.38 -4.12 11.36
N ALA A 136 -8.57 -3.15 10.94
CA ALA A 136 -8.60 -1.80 11.49
C ALA A 136 -9.98 -1.11 11.35
N MET A 137 -10.73 -1.42 10.27
CA MET A 137 -12.12 -0.97 10.11
C MET A 137 -13.05 -1.61 11.12
N ARG A 138 -12.97 -2.93 11.29
CA ARG A 138 -13.83 -3.70 12.22
C ARG A 138 -13.65 -3.25 13.65
N GLU A 139 -12.42 -3.12 14.13
CA GLU A 139 -12.12 -2.62 15.47
C GLU A 139 -12.58 -1.17 15.68
N GLY A 140 -12.64 -0.37 14.61
CA GLY A 140 -13.22 0.98 14.63
C GLY A 140 -14.74 1.02 14.69
N GLY A 141 -15.43 -0.11 14.92
CA GLY A 141 -16.89 -0.18 15.07
C GLY A 141 -17.65 -0.29 13.74
N PHE A 142 -16.98 -0.64 12.65
CA PHE A 142 -17.62 -0.83 11.35
C PHE A 142 -17.86 -2.33 11.08
N ASP A 143 -19.15 -2.71 10.99
CA ASP A 143 -19.51 -4.04 10.52
C ASP A 143 -19.51 -4.06 8.99
N ALA A 144 -18.75 -4.97 8.39
CA ALA A 144 -18.60 -5.13 6.94
C ALA A 144 -19.87 -5.68 6.24
N ALA A 145 -21.04 -5.57 6.89
CA ALA A 145 -22.29 -6.15 6.44
C ALA A 145 -22.83 -5.58 5.11
N ASP A 146 -22.34 -4.40 4.67
CA ASP A 146 -22.85 -3.73 3.47
C ASP A 146 -22.18 -4.11 2.13
N ALA A 147 -21.14 -4.92 2.16
CA ALA A 147 -20.60 -5.53 0.95
C ALA A 147 -20.61 -7.04 1.15
N ALA A 148 -21.74 -7.66 0.82
CA ALA A 148 -21.95 -9.09 1.02
C ALA A 148 -21.00 -9.93 0.13
N PRO A 149 -19.79 -10.31 0.60
CA PRO A 149 -19.06 -11.39 -0.02
C PRO A 149 -19.81 -12.71 0.18
N ALA A 150 -19.61 -13.67 -0.71
CA ALA A 150 -20.17 -15.01 -0.58
C ALA A 150 -19.86 -15.61 0.81
N ALA A 151 -20.70 -16.50 1.30
CA ALA A 151 -20.56 -17.06 2.66
C ALA A 151 -19.18 -17.68 2.90
N ASP A 152 -18.61 -18.33 1.88
CA ASP A 152 -17.26 -18.92 1.92
C ASP A 152 -16.16 -17.86 2.05
N GLU A 153 -16.27 -16.73 1.36
CA GLU A 153 -15.35 -15.58 1.48
C GLU A 153 -15.38 -14.97 2.90
N ARG A 154 -16.55 -14.97 3.55
CA ARG A 154 -16.67 -14.47 4.94
C ARG A 154 -15.96 -15.37 5.94
N LEU A 155 -16.05 -16.69 5.77
CA LEU A 155 -15.36 -17.66 6.63
C LEU A 155 -13.85 -17.59 6.45
N GLU A 156 -13.37 -17.49 5.20
CA GLU A 156 -11.95 -17.37 4.88
C GLU A 156 -11.36 -16.06 5.40
N THR A 157 -12.06 -14.95 5.17
CA THR A 157 -11.65 -13.64 5.70
C THR A 157 -11.66 -13.61 7.23
N GLY A 158 -12.62 -14.27 7.88
CA GLY A 158 -12.70 -14.38 9.34
C GLY A 158 -11.52 -15.14 9.94
N ARG A 159 -11.16 -16.28 9.34
CA ARG A 159 -9.98 -17.07 9.76
C ARG A 159 -8.68 -16.27 9.56
N LEU A 160 -8.56 -15.60 8.42
CA LEU A 160 -7.40 -14.77 8.09
C LEU A 160 -7.27 -13.58 9.07
N SER A 161 -8.37 -12.92 9.43
CA SER A 161 -8.40 -11.86 10.44
C SER A 161 -7.93 -12.36 11.82
N GLN A 162 -8.37 -13.54 12.24
CA GLN A 162 -7.95 -14.11 13.52
C GLN A 162 -6.45 -14.44 13.54
N LYS A 163 -5.94 -15.04 12.47
CA LYS A 163 -4.50 -15.31 12.30
C LYS A 163 -3.69 -13.99 12.30
N LEU A 164 -4.20 -12.97 11.61
CA LEU A 164 -3.56 -11.66 11.55
C LEU A 164 -3.45 -10.98 12.92
N ARG A 165 -4.50 -11.03 13.75
CA ARG A 165 -4.45 -10.47 15.12
C ARG A 165 -3.34 -11.08 15.95
N LYS A 166 -3.23 -12.41 15.95
CA LYS A 166 -2.14 -13.10 16.64
C LYS A 166 -0.76 -12.73 16.07
N ALA A 167 -0.67 -12.61 14.75
CA ALA A 167 0.56 -12.19 14.09
C ALA A 167 0.96 -10.76 14.45
N LEU A 168 0.00 -9.84 14.55
CA LEU A 168 0.24 -8.44 14.98
C LEU A 168 0.81 -8.37 16.41
N GLU A 169 0.31 -9.19 17.32
CA GLU A 169 0.80 -9.27 18.69
C GLU A 169 2.26 -9.77 18.76
N SER A 170 2.67 -10.62 17.81
CA SER A 170 4.03 -11.17 17.73
C SER A 170 5.06 -10.24 17.05
N LEU A 171 4.60 -9.15 16.41
CA LEU A 171 5.51 -8.19 15.81
C LEU A 171 6.40 -7.49 16.86
N PRO A 172 7.66 -7.19 16.53
CA PRO A 172 8.48 -6.28 17.32
C PRO A 172 7.75 -4.95 17.58
N GLU A 173 7.93 -4.38 18.78
CA GLU A 173 7.17 -3.21 19.24
C GLU A 173 7.17 -2.04 18.24
N ARG A 174 8.33 -1.73 17.65
CA ARG A 174 8.45 -0.64 16.66
C ARG A 174 7.68 -0.93 15.36
N GLU A 175 7.69 -2.17 14.88
CA GLU A 175 6.95 -2.59 13.71
C GLU A 175 5.45 -2.52 13.99
N ARG A 176 5.01 -3.06 15.12
CA ARG A 176 3.62 -3.02 15.56
C ARG A 176 3.12 -1.58 15.72
N ALA A 177 3.90 -0.71 16.37
CA ALA A 177 3.54 0.69 16.54
C ALA A 177 3.38 1.41 15.19
N LEU A 178 4.29 1.18 14.22
CA LEU A 178 4.21 1.76 12.89
C LEU A 178 2.96 1.28 12.14
N VAL A 179 2.69 -0.02 12.15
CA VAL A 179 1.52 -0.64 11.52
C VAL A 179 0.23 -0.09 12.13
N THR A 180 0.16 0.01 13.47
CA THR A 180 -1.01 0.57 14.16
C THR A 180 -1.25 2.03 13.76
N LYS A 181 -0.22 2.87 13.77
CA LYS A 181 -0.34 4.27 13.34
C LYS A 181 -0.79 4.41 11.90
N HIS A 182 -0.29 3.56 11.01
CA HIS A 182 -0.61 3.61 9.60
C HIS A 182 -2.04 3.13 9.32
N TYR A 183 -2.43 1.94 9.78
CA TYR A 183 -3.71 1.31 9.44
C TYR A 183 -4.87 1.73 10.35
N TRP A 184 -4.65 1.86 11.65
CA TRP A 184 -5.71 2.20 12.63
C TRP A 184 -5.89 3.69 12.81
N GLU A 185 -4.78 4.45 12.87
CA GLU A 185 -4.83 5.91 13.02
C GLU A 185 -4.90 6.62 11.65
N GLY A 186 -4.73 5.90 10.53
CA GLY A 186 -4.81 6.43 9.17
C GLY A 186 -3.68 7.39 8.81
N LYS A 187 -2.56 7.37 9.54
CA LYS A 187 -1.38 8.21 9.26
C LYS A 187 -0.61 7.68 8.06
N ASN A 188 -0.03 8.58 7.26
CA ASN A 188 0.93 8.14 6.26
C ASN A 188 2.27 7.74 6.91
N LEU A 189 3.14 7.01 6.17
CA LEU A 189 4.41 6.51 6.74
C LEU A 189 5.37 7.62 7.16
N LEU A 190 5.28 8.81 6.55
CA LEU A 190 6.07 9.97 6.97
C LEU A 190 5.64 10.46 8.36
N GLU A 191 4.35 10.63 8.58
CA GLU A 191 3.76 11.08 9.84
C GLU A 191 3.96 10.03 10.94
N ALA A 192 3.62 8.76 10.64
CA ALA A 192 3.83 7.65 11.57
C ALA A 192 5.31 7.50 11.96
N GLY A 193 6.21 7.66 10.98
CA GLY A 193 7.64 7.64 11.20
C GLY A 193 8.13 8.80 12.05
N ALA A 194 7.66 10.02 11.78
CA ALA A 194 8.02 11.21 12.55
C ALA A 194 7.66 11.06 14.04
N GLU A 195 6.47 10.51 14.34
CA GLU A 195 6.05 10.24 15.73
C GLU A 195 6.85 9.15 16.42
N LEU A 196 7.45 8.23 15.65
CA LEU A 196 8.34 7.18 16.17
C LEU A 196 9.82 7.60 16.15
N GLY A 197 10.12 8.86 15.78
CA GLY A 197 11.49 9.39 15.71
C GLY A 197 12.33 8.78 14.60
N ILE A 198 11.71 8.31 13.48
CA ILE A 198 12.40 7.68 12.36
C ILE A 198 12.14 8.43 11.04
N SER A 199 13.11 8.37 10.13
CA SER A 199 12.96 8.98 8.80
C SER A 199 11.90 8.26 7.95
N LYS A 200 11.35 8.95 6.92
CA LYS A 200 10.42 8.37 5.96
C LYS A 200 10.97 7.08 5.32
N SER A 201 12.24 7.10 4.88
CA SER A 201 12.88 5.94 4.26
C SER A 201 13.02 4.77 5.23
N TRP A 202 13.25 5.05 6.51
CA TRP A 202 13.29 4.01 7.54
C TRP A 202 11.88 3.48 7.83
N ALA A 203 10.87 4.35 7.96
CA ALA A 203 9.48 3.94 8.16
C ALA A 203 8.97 3.05 7.02
N SER A 204 9.30 3.39 5.77
CA SER A 204 8.93 2.61 4.60
C SER A 204 9.58 1.21 4.62
N ARG A 205 10.87 1.11 4.97
CA ARG A 205 11.55 -0.19 5.14
C ARG A 205 10.99 -1.00 6.28
N LEU A 206 10.73 -0.36 7.42
CA LEU A 206 10.15 -1.00 8.60
C LEU A 206 8.74 -1.53 8.32
N HIS A 207 7.92 -0.76 7.58
CA HIS A 207 6.61 -1.21 7.12
C HIS A 207 6.71 -2.44 6.22
N ALA A 208 7.62 -2.43 5.23
CA ALA A 208 7.82 -3.57 4.35
C ALA A 208 8.27 -4.82 5.14
N GLN A 209 9.15 -4.67 6.15
CA GLN A 209 9.55 -5.77 7.03
C GLN A 209 8.37 -6.30 7.85
N ALA A 210 7.58 -5.41 8.43
CA ALA A 210 6.39 -5.80 9.20
C ALA A 210 5.38 -6.58 8.33
N VAL A 211 5.11 -6.11 7.11
CA VAL A 211 4.22 -6.79 6.16
C VAL A 211 4.76 -8.19 5.79
N GLU A 212 6.07 -8.31 5.54
CA GLU A 212 6.67 -9.62 5.24
C GLU A 212 6.60 -10.59 6.41
N ARG A 213 6.79 -10.12 7.65
CA ARG A 213 6.61 -10.94 8.86
C ARG A 213 5.17 -11.40 9.01
N LEU A 214 4.21 -10.46 8.89
CA LEU A 214 2.79 -10.78 8.96
C LEU A 214 2.39 -11.80 7.90
N ARG A 215 2.84 -11.61 6.66
CA ARG A 215 2.62 -12.53 5.55
C ARG A 215 3.15 -13.93 5.87
N THR A 216 4.39 -14.04 6.31
CA THR A 216 5.03 -15.32 6.61
C THR A 216 4.30 -16.07 7.73
N ILE A 217 3.86 -15.36 8.78
CA ILE A 217 3.12 -15.95 9.88
C ILE A 217 1.72 -16.40 9.41
N VAL A 218 1.03 -15.56 8.65
CA VAL A 218 -0.32 -15.84 8.14
C VAL A 218 -0.31 -16.99 7.13
N ASP A 219 0.66 -17.01 6.20
CA ASP A 219 0.80 -18.07 5.20
C ASP A 219 1.34 -19.37 5.84
N GLY A 220 2.34 -19.29 6.75
CA GLY A 220 2.94 -20.45 7.41
C GLY A 220 2.00 -21.20 8.39
N THR A 221 0.98 -20.54 8.92
CA THR A 221 -0.08 -21.19 9.68
C THR A 221 -1.17 -21.82 8.79
N ALA A 222 -1.12 -21.60 7.46
CA ALA A 222 -2.01 -22.27 6.52
C ALA A 222 -1.59 -23.73 6.29
N ASP A 223 -0.29 -24.04 6.38
CA ASP A 223 0.24 -25.39 6.16
C ASP A 223 0.10 -26.30 7.39
N ALA A 224 -0.25 -25.76 8.56
CA ALA A 224 -0.38 -26.52 9.81
C ALA A 224 -1.82 -27.03 10.10
N ASP A 225 -2.82 -26.55 9.36
CA ASP A 225 -4.25 -26.87 9.54
C ASP A 225 -4.80 -27.81 8.42
N THR A 226 -3.93 -28.46 7.61
CA THR A 226 -4.29 -29.46 6.60
C THR A 226 -3.87 -30.84 7.06
#